data_261353669c9cdcac0e90916c00967d86
#
_entry.id   261353669c9cdcac0e90916c00967d86
#
_cell.length_a   1.000
_cell.length_b   1.000
_cell.length_c   1.000
_cell.angle_alpha   90.00
_cell.angle_beta   90.00
_cell.angle_gamma   90.00
#
_symmetry.space_group_name_H-M   'P 1'
#
loop_
_entity.id
_entity.type
_entity.pdbx_description
1 polymer ?
#
loop_
_entity_poly.entity_id
_entity_poly.type
_entity_poly.pdbx_seq_one_letter_code
_entity_poly.pdbx_strand_id
1 'polypeptide(L)'
;MNLTDLKKNKPQELVELAGKMNADVSRMRKQDMIFTILKATAESDKAIYGDGVLEILQDGFGFLRSLDSSYLAGPDDIYVSPSQIRRFNLRTGDTISGKIRPPKEGERYFALLEVQEINFDKPENTKNKIAFENLTPLFPNHRLTLERGNGSTEDITARIIDLIAPIGKGQRGLIVSPPKAGKTMMLQNLAQSIALNHPECYLIVLLIDERPEEVTEMERTVKGEVVASTFDEPAARHVQVAEMVIEKAKRLVEHRHDVVILLDSITRLARAYNTVIPTSGKVLTGGVDANALQRPKRFYGAARNVEEGGSLTIMATALIDTGSKMDDVIYEEFKGTGNNEIHLDRRIAEKRIFPAININRSGTRREELITDEAALQKMWILRKILQPMDDITAAEFLIDRLKPFKTIKEFFEAMKK
;
A
#
# COMPACT_ATOMS: atom_id res chain seq x y z
N MET A 1 -1.80 29.33 -2.62
CA MET A 1 -2.41 28.37 -3.59
C MET A 1 -1.59 27.09 -3.56
N ASN A 2 -2.22 25.91 -3.57
CA ASN A 2 -1.49 24.63 -3.50
C ASN A 2 -1.46 23.98 -4.90
N LEU A 3 -0.27 23.53 -5.34
CA LEU A 3 -0.05 22.82 -6.61
C LEU A 3 -0.84 21.51 -6.69
N THR A 4 -0.85 20.74 -5.61
CA THR A 4 -1.54 19.44 -5.55
C THR A 4 -3.06 19.60 -5.66
N ASP A 5 -3.64 20.66 -5.07
CA ASP A 5 -5.07 20.93 -5.19
C ASP A 5 -5.45 21.37 -6.61
N LEU A 6 -4.60 22.16 -7.28
CA LEU A 6 -4.82 22.50 -8.68
C LEU A 6 -4.82 21.29 -9.61
N LYS A 7 -4.00 20.28 -9.32
CA LYS A 7 -3.96 19.03 -10.10
C LYS A 7 -5.26 18.24 -10.01
N LYS A 8 -5.99 18.30 -8.89
CA LYS A 8 -7.28 17.63 -8.71
C LYS A 8 -8.41 18.27 -9.51
N ASN A 9 -8.27 19.54 -9.88
CA ASN A 9 -9.29 20.28 -10.62
C ASN A 9 -9.45 19.76 -12.05
N LYS A 10 -10.69 19.82 -12.56
CA LYS A 10 -11.00 19.52 -13.96
C LYS A 10 -10.48 20.66 -14.87
N PRO A 11 -10.17 20.38 -16.15
CA PRO A 11 -9.72 21.42 -17.07
C PRO A 11 -10.65 22.65 -17.14
N GLN A 12 -11.95 22.47 -17.04
CA GLN A 12 -12.94 23.55 -17.02
C GLN A 12 -12.78 24.48 -15.80
N GLU A 13 -12.56 23.89 -14.62
CA GLU A 13 -12.34 24.63 -13.38
C GLU A 13 -11.01 25.43 -13.42
N LEU A 14 -10.00 24.86 -14.07
CA LEU A 14 -8.71 25.55 -14.29
C LEU A 14 -8.86 26.74 -15.23
N VAL A 15 -9.67 26.65 -16.29
CA VAL A 15 -9.97 27.77 -17.19
C VAL A 15 -10.69 28.89 -16.45
N GLU A 16 -11.66 28.56 -15.60
CA GLU A 16 -12.36 29.58 -14.77
C GLU A 16 -11.41 30.27 -13.77
N LEU A 17 -10.51 29.49 -13.14
CA LEU A 17 -9.50 30.03 -12.24
C LEU A 17 -8.51 30.95 -12.97
N ALA A 18 -8.05 30.56 -14.15
CA ALA A 18 -7.17 31.35 -14.99
C ALA A 18 -7.85 32.67 -15.44
N GLY A 19 -9.13 32.59 -15.81
CA GLY A 19 -9.93 33.78 -16.16
C GLY A 19 -10.00 34.81 -15.04
N LYS A 20 -10.12 34.35 -13.78
CA LYS A 20 -10.11 35.27 -12.59
C LYS A 20 -8.76 35.94 -12.37
N MET A 21 -7.69 35.42 -12.96
CA MET A 21 -6.31 35.93 -12.84
C MET A 21 -5.84 36.63 -14.12
N ASN A 22 -6.71 36.83 -15.11
CA ASN A 22 -6.38 37.34 -16.43
C ASN A 22 -5.27 36.58 -17.15
N ALA A 23 -5.15 35.26 -16.87
CA ALA A 23 -4.19 34.40 -17.52
C ALA A 23 -4.85 33.68 -18.71
N ASP A 24 -4.27 33.77 -19.89
CA ASP A 24 -4.74 33.02 -21.09
C ASP A 24 -4.20 31.59 -21.05
N VAL A 25 -5.13 30.63 -20.93
CA VAL A 25 -4.84 29.20 -20.94
C VAL A 25 -5.50 28.47 -22.12
N SER A 26 -5.93 29.23 -23.15
CA SER A 26 -6.60 28.70 -24.32
C SER A 26 -5.73 27.68 -25.07
N ARG A 27 -6.28 26.49 -25.36
CA ARG A 27 -5.63 25.39 -26.08
C ARG A 27 -4.39 24.81 -25.39
N MET A 28 -4.16 25.07 -24.11
CA MET A 28 -3.07 24.50 -23.33
C MET A 28 -3.43 23.10 -22.80
N ARG A 29 -2.42 22.25 -22.61
CA ARG A 29 -2.58 21.02 -21.86
C ARG A 29 -2.83 21.33 -20.39
N LYS A 30 -3.48 20.43 -19.65
CA LYS A 30 -3.77 20.60 -18.22
C LYS A 30 -2.55 21.03 -17.40
N GLN A 31 -1.39 20.47 -17.66
CA GLN A 31 -0.12 20.80 -17.01
C GLN A 31 0.31 22.26 -17.29
N ASP A 32 0.23 22.66 -18.55
CA ASP A 32 0.60 24.02 -18.95
C ASP A 32 -0.35 25.06 -18.37
N MET A 33 -1.66 24.72 -18.24
CA MET A 33 -2.65 25.56 -17.56
C MET A 33 -2.27 25.76 -16.09
N ILE A 34 -1.94 24.69 -15.36
CA ILE A 34 -1.53 24.74 -13.95
C ILE A 34 -0.28 25.61 -13.81
N PHE A 35 0.71 25.39 -14.68
CA PHE A 35 1.94 26.18 -14.68
C PHE A 35 1.67 27.67 -14.87
N THR A 36 0.83 28.03 -15.85
CA THR A 36 0.46 29.43 -16.14
C THR A 36 -0.30 30.07 -14.98
N ILE A 37 -1.25 29.35 -14.35
CA ILE A 37 -1.97 29.80 -13.17
C ILE A 37 -1.03 30.06 -12.00
N LEU A 38 -0.09 29.16 -11.75
CA LEU A 38 0.88 29.32 -10.65
C LEU A 38 1.85 30.47 -10.91
N LYS A 39 2.28 30.68 -12.16
CA LYS A 39 3.12 31.80 -12.53
C LYS A 39 2.38 33.13 -12.30
N ALA A 40 1.14 33.26 -12.75
CA ALA A 40 0.30 34.44 -12.52
C ALA A 40 0.04 34.66 -11.01
N THR A 41 -0.10 33.58 -10.23
CA THR A 41 -0.24 33.63 -8.76
C THR A 41 1.02 34.22 -8.11
N ALA A 42 2.20 33.78 -8.57
CA ALA A 42 3.48 34.27 -8.07
C ALA A 42 3.71 35.75 -8.39
N GLU A 43 3.33 36.20 -9.59
CA GLU A 43 3.40 37.61 -10.02
C GLU A 43 2.48 38.52 -9.16
N SER A 44 1.42 37.99 -8.58
CA SER A 44 0.54 38.68 -7.64
C SER A 44 0.98 38.62 -6.17
N ASP A 45 2.22 38.25 -5.91
CA ASP A 45 2.86 38.16 -4.57
C ASP A 45 2.16 37.20 -3.60
N LYS A 46 1.37 36.26 -4.12
CA LYS A 46 0.71 35.20 -3.31
C LYS A 46 1.61 33.98 -3.19
N ALA A 47 1.73 33.48 -1.94
CA ALA A 47 2.51 32.30 -1.67
C ALA A 47 1.95 31.05 -2.40
N ILE A 48 2.83 30.29 -3.01
CA ILE A 48 2.53 29.01 -3.65
C ILE A 48 3.08 27.89 -2.76
N TYR A 49 2.30 26.85 -2.60
CA TYR A 49 2.66 25.67 -1.82
C TYR A 49 2.65 24.43 -2.72
N GLY A 50 3.50 23.50 -2.38
CA GLY A 50 3.57 22.19 -3.04
C GLY A 50 4.00 21.12 -2.06
N ASP A 51 3.66 19.89 -2.36
CA ASP A 51 3.98 18.71 -1.60
C ASP A 51 4.37 17.56 -2.53
N GLY A 52 5.05 16.57 -1.98
CA GLY A 52 5.46 15.38 -2.70
C GLY A 52 6.39 14.51 -1.87
N VAL A 53 6.78 13.38 -2.45
CA VAL A 53 7.70 12.44 -1.84
C VAL A 53 9.10 12.66 -2.41
N LEU A 54 10.08 12.85 -1.54
CA LEU A 54 11.46 13.16 -1.92
C LEU A 54 12.16 11.93 -2.53
N GLU A 55 12.70 12.12 -3.71
CA GLU A 55 13.72 11.25 -4.30
C GLU A 55 15.04 12.00 -4.38
N ILE A 56 16.07 11.51 -3.72
CA ILE A 56 17.43 12.10 -3.76
C ILE A 56 18.23 11.40 -4.85
N LEU A 57 18.80 12.19 -5.77
CA LEU A 57 19.63 11.69 -6.85
C LEU A 57 21.10 11.60 -6.44
N GLN A 58 21.90 10.90 -7.25
CA GLN A 58 23.33 10.65 -6.98
C GLN A 58 24.14 11.94 -6.80
N ASP A 59 23.73 13.02 -7.48
CA ASP A 59 24.40 14.33 -7.39
C ASP A 59 24.08 15.10 -6.09
N GLY A 60 23.28 14.50 -5.19
CA GLY A 60 23.00 15.05 -3.86
C GLY A 60 21.87 16.10 -3.81
N PHE A 61 21.24 16.43 -4.93
CA PHE A 61 19.98 17.16 -4.95
C PHE A 61 18.79 16.19 -5.08
N GLY A 62 17.56 16.68 -4.90
CA GLY A 62 16.39 15.83 -4.99
C GLY A 62 15.22 16.50 -5.69
N PHE A 63 14.16 15.69 -5.90
CA PHE A 63 12.88 16.13 -6.40
C PHE A 63 11.75 15.60 -5.51
N LEU A 64 10.74 16.43 -5.28
CA LEU A 64 9.47 15.96 -4.73
C LEU A 64 8.64 15.38 -5.87
N ARG A 65 8.42 14.09 -5.81
CA ARG A 65 7.64 13.31 -6.79
C ARG A 65 6.16 13.33 -6.42
N SER A 66 5.31 13.45 -7.43
CA SER A 66 3.86 13.49 -7.25
C SER A 66 3.26 12.08 -7.18
N LEU A 67 2.21 11.91 -6.36
CA LEU A 67 1.38 10.71 -6.37
C LEU A 67 0.71 10.48 -7.74
N ASP A 68 0.27 11.55 -8.42
CA ASP A 68 -0.40 11.46 -9.73
C ASP A 68 0.47 10.78 -10.81
N SER A 69 1.79 10.79 -10.64
CA SER A 69 2.75 10.08 -11.50
C SER A 69 3.30 8.79 -10.84
N SER A 70 2.63 8.27 -9.83
CA SER A 70 3.08 7.11 -9.05
C SER A 70 4.54 7.25 -8.57
N TYR A 71 4.93 8.46 -8.18
CA TYR A 71 6.29 8.85 -7.73
C TYR A 71 7.39 8.70 -8.78
N LEU A 72 7.03 8.56 -10.05
CA LEU A 72 7.98 8.60 -11.16
C LEU A 72 8.33 10.03 -11.54
N ALA A 73 9.47 10.21 -12.23
CA ALA A 73 9.92 11.50 -12.71
C ALA A 73 8.88 12.15 -13.65
N GLY A 74 8.52 13.38 -13.36
CA GLY A 74 7.54 14.15 -14.11
C GLY A 74 7.93 15.62 -14.31
N PRO A 75 7.27 16.33 -15.24
CA PRO A 75 7.54 17.74 -15.49
C PRO A 75 7.13 18.64 -14.31
N ASP A 76 6.26 18.16 -13.43
CA ASP A 76 5.71 18.89 -12.29
C ASP A 76 6.49 18.68 -11.00
N ASP A 77 7.65 18.02 -11.07
CA ASP A 77 8.49 17.76 -9.92
C ASP A 77 9.04 19.06 -9.33
N ILE A 78 9.20 19.06 -8.01
CA ILE A 78 9.69 20.23 -7.30
C ILE A 78 11.14 19.96 -6.88
N TYR A 79 12.06 20.79 -7.34
CA TYR A 79 13.47 20.71 -7.03
C TYR A 79 13.74 21.00 -5.54
N VAL A 80 14.58 20.17 -4.92
CA VAL A 80 15.05 20.32 -3.54
C VAL A 80 16.57 20.42 -3.54
N SER A 81 17.10 21.50 -2.97
CA SER A 81 18.53 21.76 -2.97
C SER A 81 19.32 20.84 -2.00
N PRO A 82 20.62 20.58 -2.27
CA PRO A 82 21.49 19.82 -1.36
C PRO A 82 21.60 20.47 0.02
N SER A 83 21.51 21.79 0.11
CA SER A 83 21.55 22.53 1.38
C SER A 83 20.32 22.24 2.26
N GLN A 84 19.12 22.18 1.67
CA GLN A 84 17.90 21.81 2.38
C GLN A 84 17.92 20.36 2.82
N ILE A 85 18.37 19.44 1.95
CA ILE A 85 18.53 18.02 2.27
C ILE A 85 19.42 17.83 3.49
N ARG A 86 20.59 18.49 3.52
CA ARG A 86 21.51 18.42 4.67
C ARG A 86 20.95 19.10 5.92
N ARG A 87 20.34 20.28 5.77
CA ARG A 87 19.82 21.08 6.90
C ARG A 87 18.78 20.31 7.71
N PHE A 88 17.87 19.61 7.02
CA PHE A 88 16.75 18.88 7.63
C PHE A 88 16.99 17.38 7.74
N ASN A 89 18.20 16.90 7.37
CA ASN A 89 18.55 15.48 7.35
C ASN A 89 17.49 14.65 6.59
N LEU A 90 17.13 15.14 5.38
CA LEU A 90 16.11 14.52 4.55
C LEU A 90 16.65 13.24 3.89
N ARG A 91 15.76 12.29 3.68
CA ARG A 91 16.05 11.00 3.03
C ARG A 91 15.03 10.74 1.92
N THR A 92 15.41 9.90 0.97
CA THR A 92 14.44 9.40 -0.02
C THR A 92 13.26 8.75 0.69
N GLY A 93 12.05 9.06 0.25
CA GLY A 93 10.80 8.62 0.84
C GLY A 93 10.17 9.63 1.82
N ASP A 94 10.89 10.67 2.29
CA ASP A 94 10.29 11.72 3.11
C ASP A 94 9.18 12.44 2.33
N THR A 95 7.99 12.53 2.92
CA THR A 95 6.89 13.34 2.40
C THR A 95 7.07 14.76 2.89
N ILE A 96 7.22 15.71 1.97
CA ILE A 96 7.55 17.10 2.29
C ILE A 96 6.47 18.01 1.74
N SER A 97 5.99 18.93 2.55
CA SER A 97 5.18 20.08 2.12
C SER A 97 5.88 21.38 2.43
N GLY A 98 5.69 22.38 1.59
CA GLY A 98 6.33 23.66 1.81
C GLY A 98 6.00 24.72 0.76
N LYS A 99 6.59 25.91 0.98
CA LYS A 99 6.49 27.02 0.05
C LYS A 99 7.42 26.78 -1.13
N ILE A 100 6.90 26.98 -2.34
CA ILE A 100 7.63 26.81 -3.60
C ILE A 100 7.68 28.13 -4.38
N ARG A 101 8.64 28.23 -5.31
CA ARG A 101 8.70 29.31 -6.29
C ARG A 101 8.64 28.76 -7.72
N PRO A 102 8.12 29.54 -8.66
CA PRO A 102 8.19 29.18 -10.08
C PRO A 102 9.66 29.14 -10.57
N PRO A 103 9.90 28.44 -11.69
CA PRO A 103 11.22 28.42 -12.31
C PRO A 103 11.64 29.82 -12.74
N LYS A 104 12.91 30.14 -12.55
CA LYS A 104 13.56 31.34 -13.10
C LYS A 104 13.93 31.09 -14.57
N GLU A 105 14.39 32.14 -15.24
CA GLU A 105 14.89 32.04 -16.62
C GLU A 105 16.02 31.02 -16.70
N GLY A 106 15.86 30.01 -17.58
CA GLY A 106 16.79 28.88 -17.71
C GLY A 106 16.52 27.69 -16.75
N GLU A 107 15.62 27.80 -15.78
CA GLU A 107 15.21 26.70 -14.93
C GLU A 107 13.97 25.99 -15.51
N ARG A 108 13.86 24.68 -15.28
CA ARG A 108 12.75 23.86 -15.78
C ARG A 108 11.70 23.54 -14.71
N TYR A 109 12.11 23.44 -13.45
CA TYR A 109 11.27 22.94 -12.36
C TYR A 109 10.94 24.02 -11.35
N PHE A 110 9.81 23.88 -10.65
CA PHE A 110 9.56 24.62 -9.43
C PHE A 110 10.64 24.27 -8.39
N ALA A 111 10.93 25.18 -7.49
CA ALA A 111 11.93 24.96 -6.46
C ALA A 111 11.34 25.17 -5.06
N LEU A 112 11.64 24.29 -4.14
CA LEU A 112 11.27 24.39 -2.74
C LEU A 112 12.05 25.55 -2.10
N LEU A 113 11.32 26.50 -1.51
CA LEU A 113 11.90 27.65 -0.77
C LEU A 113 12.00 27.35 0.71
N GLU A 114 10.92 26.88 1.30
CA GLU A 114 10.78 26.70 2.73
C GLU A 114 10.04 25.40 3.01
N VAL A 115 10.61 24.58 3.89
CA VAL A 115 9.99 23.33 4.36
C VAL A 115 9.05 23.67 5.51
N GLN A 116 7.77 23.31 5.38
CA GLN A 116 6.76 23.53 6.43
C GLN A 116 6.48 22.26 7.22
N GLU A 117 6.42 21.13 6.53
CA GLU A 117 6.18 19.82 7.17
C GLU A 117 7.08 18.76 6.53
N ILE A 118 7.46 17.78 7.35
CA ILE A 118 8.16 16.56 6.94
C ILE A 118 7.40 15.39 7.57
N ASN A 119 6.86 14.49 6.72
CA ASN A 119 6.06 13.33 7.16
C ASN A 119 4.91 13.73 8.11
N PHE A 120 4.23 14.85 7.78
CA PHE A 120 3.11 15.45 8.55
C PHE A 120 3.50 16.05 9.90
N ASP A 121 4.79 16.12 10.22
CA ASP A 121 5.34 16.74 11.42
C ASP A 121 6.06 18.06 11.11
N LYS A 122 6.19 18.92 12.13
CA LYS A 122 6.99 20.12 12.03
C LYS A 122 8.48 19.77 11.88
N PRO A 123 9.25 20.52 11.06
CA PRO A 123 10.67 20.23 10.82
C PRO A 123 11.55 20.18 12.07
N GLU A 124 11.18 20.89 13.13
CA GLU A 124 11.89 20.90 14.40
C GLU A 124 11.84 19.54 15.11
N ASN A 125 10.72 18.80 14.96
CA ASN A 125 10.50 17.50 15.60
C ASN A 125 11.27 16.36 14.91
N THR A 126 11.74 16.60 13.68
CA THR A 126 12.35 15.53 12.86
C THR A 126 13.84 15.30 13.13
N LYS A 127 14.49 16.16 13.95
CA LYS A 127 15.95 16.12 14.18
C LYS A 127 16.43 14.86 14.91
N ASN A 128 15.60 14.29 15.78
CA ASN A 128 15.97 13.16 16.66
C ASN A 128 15.29 11.84 16.24
N LYS A 129 14.93 11.70 14.97
CA LYS A 129 14.32 10.45 14.49
C LYS A 129 15.32 9.30 14.48
N ILE A 130 14.87 8.13 14.89
CA ILE A 130 15.64 6.88 14.79
C ILE A 130 15.39 6.31 13.39
N ALA A 131 16.47 5.93 12.69
CA ALA A 131 16.35 5.31 11.37
C ALA A 131 15.60 3.98 11.47
N PHE A 132 14.77 3.68 10.47
CA PHE A 132 13.92 2.48 10.43
C PHE A 132 14.69 1.18 10.70
N GLU A 133 15.91 1.10 10.20
CA GLU A 133 16.78 -0.05 10.36
C GLU A 133 17.24 -0.28 11.83
N ASN A 134 17.18 0.77 12.64
CA ASN A 134 17.59 0.75 14.05
C ASN A 134 16.40 0.64 15.03
N LEU A 135 15.16 0.65 14.52
CA LEU A 135 13.97 0.49 15.32
C LEU A 135 13.85 -0.96 15.82
N THR A 136 13.38 -1.12 17.06
CA THR A 136 13.23 -2.44 17.71
C THR A 136 11.98 -3.18 17.19
N PRO A 137 12.14 -4.30 16.45
CA PRO A 137 10.99 -5.00 15.89
C PRO A 137 10.26 -5.82 16.94
N LEU A 138 8.93 -5.74 16.94
CA LEU A 138 8.02 -6.53 17.77
C LEU A 138 7.08 -7.38 16.92
N PHE A 139 6.49 -8.40 17.53
CA PHE A 139 5.32 -9.05 16.97
C PHE A 139 4.12 -8.09 16.96
N PRO A 140 3.17 -8.28 16.02
CA PRO A 140 1.89 -7.59 16.08
C PRO A 140 1.20 -7.81 17.45
N ASN A 141 0.80 -6.72 18.10
CA ASN A 141 0.12 -6.74 19.40
C ASN A 141 -1.14 -5.86 19.42
N HIS A 142 -1.44 -5.18 18.33
CA HIS A 142 -2.67 -4.42 18.11
C HIS A 142 -3.40 -4.99 16.89
N ARG A 143 -4.67 -5.37 17.10
CA ARG A 143 -5.49 -5.95 16.04
C ARG A 143 -5.95 -4.88 15.05
N LEU A 144 -5.90 -5.20 13.77
CA LEU A 144 -6.61 -4.50 12.71
C LEU A 144 -7.96 -5.20 12.51
N THR A 145 -9.00 -4.71 13.17
CA THR A 145 -10.35 -5.27 13.05
C THR A 145 -10.93 -4.93 11.69
N LEU A 146 -11.35 -5.94 10.96
CA LEU A 146 -11.88 -5.80 9.61
C LEU A 146 -13.42 -5.75 9.57
N GLU A 147 -14.08 -6.38 10.54
CA GLU A 147 -15.53 -6.38 10.68
C GLU A 147 -16.10 -4.96 10.69
N ARG A 148 -17.07 -4.68 9.80
CA ARG A 148 -17.73 -3.37 9.71
C ARG A 148 -19.03 -3.30 10.50
N GLY A 149 -19.60 -4.44 10.92
CA GLY A 149 -20.82 -4.54 11.71
C GLY A 149 -22.11 -4.14 10.97
N ASN A 150 -22.07 -4.00 9.64
CA ASN A 150 -23.21 -3.60 8.83
C ASN A 150 -24.06 -4.80 8.33
N GLY A 151 -23.58 -6.03 8.51
CA GLY A 151 -24.24 -7.26 8.09
C GLY A 151 -24.33 -7.46 6.58
N SER A 152 -23.58 -6.68 5.78
CA SER A 152 -23.54 -6.85 4.33
C SER A 152 -22.84 -8.15 3.92
N THR A 153 -23.06 -8.59 2.69
CA THR A 153 -22.33 -9.74 2.12
C THR A 153 -20.83 -9.50 2.02
N GLU A 154 -20.42 -8.26 1.85
CA GLU A 154 -19.01 -7.85 1.84
C GLU A 154 -18.37 -7.95 3.23
N ASP A 155 -19.13 -7.68 4.27
CA ASP A 155 -18.69 -7.81 5.67
C ASP A 155 -18.44 -9.27 6.09
N ILE A 156 -19.07 -10.24 5.40
CA ILE A 156 -18.80 -11.67 5.62
C ILE A 156 -17.33 -11.98 5.36
N THR A 157 -16.74 -11.41 4.32
CA THR A 157 -15.30 -11.57 4.03
C THR A 157 -14.44 -11.07 5.18
N ALA A 158 -14.72 -9.88 5.67
CA ALA A 158 -14.02 -9.27 6.81
C ALA A 158 -14.13 -10.14 8.08
N ARG A 159 -15.35 -10.60 8.41
CA ARG A 159 -15.60 -11.45 9.58
C ARG A 159 -14.92 -12.81 9.50
N ILE A 160 -14.88 -13.43 8.32
CA ILE A 160 -14.16 -14.70 8.13
C ILE A 160 -12.66 -14.51 8.38
N ILE A 161 -12.06 -13.46 7.83
CA ILE A 161 -10.64 -13.17 8.06
C ILE A 161 -10.39 -12.91 9.55
N ASP A 162 -11.21 -12.12 10.18
CA ASP A 162 -11.11 -11.81 11.61
C ASP A 162 -11.20 -13.06 12.50
N LEU A 163 -11.93 -14.10 12.07
CA LEU A 163 -12.09 -15.37 12.80
C LEU A 163 -10.98 -16.38 12.52
N ILE A 164 -10.47 -16.43 11.27
CA ILE A 164 -9.59 -17.51 10.84
C ILE A 164 -8.13 -17.07 10.72
N ALA A 165 -7.91 -15.84 10.25
CA ALA A 165 -6.57 -15.30 10.02
C ALA A 165 -6.51 -13.83 10.44
N PRO A 166 -6.72 -13.49 11.73
CA PRO A 166 -6.73 -12.11 12.20
C PRO A 166 -5.43 -11.40 11.86
N ILE A 167 -5.54 -10.11 11.50
CA ILE A 167 -4.41 -9.28 11.10
C ILE A 167 -4.11 -8.28 12.22
N GLY A 168 -2.84 -8.06 12.49
CA GLY A 168 -2.39 -7.06 13.46
C GLY A 168 -1.49 -6.00 12.82
N LYS A 169 -1.36 -4.84 13.47
CA LYS A 169 -0.41 -3.78 13.09
C LYS A 169 1.02 -4.33 13.12
N GLY A 170 1.72 -4.23 12.00
CA GLY A 170 3.03 -4.85 11.82
C GLY A 170 2.99 -6.26 11.21
N GLN A 171 1.82 -6.73 10.77
CA GLN A 171 1.66 -8.06 10.16
C GLN A 171 2.39 -8.17 8.82
N ARG A 172 2.98 -9.33 8.57
CA ARG A 172 3.58 -9.71 7.30
C ARG A 172 2.77 -10.86 6.71
N GLY A 173 1.74 -10.50 5.91
CA GLY A 173 0.74 -11.44 5.44
C GLY A 173 0.83 -11.75 3.95
N LEU A 174 0.54 -13.00 3.60
CA LEU A 174 0.40 -13.47 2.23
C LEU A 174 -1.07 -13.81 1.95
N ILE A 175 -1.62 -13.25 0.87
CA ILE A 175 -2.89 -13.67 0.27
C ILE A 175 -2.55 -14.55 -0.93
N VAL A 176 -2.60 -15.86 -0.70
CA VAL A 176 -2.26 -16.85 -1.70
C VAL A 176 -3.45 -17.09 -2.60
N SER A 177 -3.32 -16.77 -3.89
CA SER A 177 -4.45 -16.76 -4.81
C SER A 177 -4.12 -17.49 -6.12
N PRO A 178 -4.88 -18.54 -6.47
CA PRO A 178 -4.93 -19.01 -7.84
C PRO A 178 -5.70 -18.02 -8.74
N PRO A 179 -5.56 -18.09 -10.07
CA PRO A 179 -6.32 -17.26 -11.00
C PRO A 179 -7.84 -17.43 -10.80
N LYS A 180 -8.58 -16.30 -10.91
CA LYS A 180 -10.05 -16.24 -10.83
C LYS A 180 -10.67 -16.66 -9.48
N ALA A 181 -9.93 -16.57 -8.38
CA ALA A 181 -10.42 -16.88 -7.04
C ALA A 181 -10.95 -15.68 -6.24
N GLY A 182 -11.02 -14.48 -6.83
CA GLY A 182 -11.57 -13.29 -6.18
C GLY A 182 -10.51 -12.42 -5.46
N LYS A 183 -9.24 -12.48 -5.89
CA LYS A 183 -8.11 -11.71 -5.32
C LYS A 183 -8.42 -10.21 -5.19
N THR A 184 -8.82 -9.56 -6.27
CA THR A 184 -9.07 -8.11 -6.33
C THR A 184 -10.18 -7.68 -5.37
N MET A 185 -11.29 -8.43 -5.33
CA MET A 185 -12.39 -8.20 -4.38
C MET A 185 -11.95 -8.34 -2.92
N MET A 186 -11.06 -9.31 -2.65
CA MET A 186 -10.48 -9.50 -1.32
C MET A 186 -9.68 -8.27 -0.89
N LEU A 187 -8.80 -7.76 -1.75
CA LEU A 187 -7.99 -6.56 -1.47
C LEU A 187 -8.84 -5.31 -1.30
N GLN A 188 -9.86 -5.12 -2.13
CA GLN A 188 -10.83 -4.02 -1.98
C GLN A 188 -11.54 -4.08 -0.63
N ASN A 189 -11.99 -5.27 -0.23
CA ASN A 189 -12.61 -5.49 1.08
C ASN A 189 -11.68 -5.14 2.24
N LEU A 190 -10.43 -5.60 2.20
CA LEU A 190 -9.41 -5.28 3.19
C LEU A 190 -9.17 -3.77 3.26
N ALA A 191 -8.95 -3.13 2.11
CA ALA A 191 -8.71 -1.70 2.02
C ALA A 191 -9.85 -0.87 2.60
N GLN A 192 -11.09 -1.19 2.23
CA GLN A 192 -12.28 -0.49 2.73
C GLN A 192 -12.48 -0.71 4.23
N SER A 193 -12.26 -1.93 4.74
CA SER A 193 -12.37 -2.23 6.17
C SER A 193 -11.33 -1.48 6.99
N ILE A 194 -10.08 -1.45 6.53
CA ILE A 194 -8.99 -0.72 7.19
C ILE A 194 -9.26 0.78 7.17
N ALA A 195 -9.64 1.34 6.02
CA ALA A 195 -9.95 2.77 5.90
C ALA A 195 -11.15 3.22 6.78
N LEU A 196 -12.12 2.33 7.01
CA LEU A 196 -13.28 2.61 7.85
C LEU A 196 -12.96 2.49 9.33
N ASN A 197 -12.34 1.38 9.74
CA ASN A 197 -12.17 1.02 11.15
C ASN A 197 -10.88 1.60 11.76
N HIS A 198 -9.87 1.90 10.91
CA HIS A 198 -8.55 2.36 11.31
C HIS A 198 -8.14 3.61 10.53
N PRO A 199 -8.88 4.73 10.68
CA PRO A 199 -8.57 5.99 9.98
C PRO A 199 -7.23 6.60 10.41
N GLU A 200 -6.66 6.15 11.53
CA GLU A 200 -5.32 6.52 12.00
C GLU A 200 -4.20 5.89 11.17
N CYS A 201 -4.50 4.78 10.46
CA CYS A 201 -3.52 4.08 9.63
C CYS A 201 -3.35 4.76 8.26
N TYR A 202 -2.11 4.93 7.84
CA TYR A 202 -1.80 5.37 6.49
C TYR A 202 -1.87 4.19 5.52
N LEU A 203 -2.93 4.15 4.72
CA LEU A 203 -3.19 3.04 3.79
C LEU A 203 -2.62 3.34 2.41
N ILE A 204 -1.77 2.44 1.92
CA ILE A 204 -1.21 2.44 0.57
C ILE A 204 -1.62 1.15 -0.15
N VAL A 205 -2.21 1.28 -1.33
CA VAL A 205 -2.46 0.16 -2.24
C VAL A 205 -1.44 0.25 -3.37
N LEU A 206 -0.56 -0.75 -3.47
CA LEU A 206 0.49 -0.81 -4.48
C LEU A 206 0.15 -1.89 -5.51
N LEU A 207 -0.11 -1.45 -6.75
CA LEU A 207 -0.49 -2.31 -7.87
C LEU A 207 0.68 -2.41 -8.86
N ILE A 208 1.25 -3.61 -9.01
CA ILE A 208 2.41 -3.86 -9.88
C ILE A 208 2.03 -4.81 -11.00
N ASP A 209 2.22 -4.36 -12.24
CA ASP A 209 1.92 -5.11 -13.47
C ASP A 209 0.42 -5.54 -13.52
N GLU A 210 -0.46 -4.68 -13.00
CA GLU A 210 -1.92 -4.86 -13.05
C GLU A 210 -2.53 -4.07 -14.22
N ARG A 211 -3.82 -4.33 -14.51
CA ARG A 211 -4.53 -3.72 -15.64
C ARG A 211 -4.98 -2.31 -15.29
N PRO A 212 -4.95 -1.35 -16.24
CA PRO A 212 -5.40 0.02 -16.01
C PRO A 212 -6.84 0.13 -15.49
N GLU A 213 -7.76 -0.75 -15.94
CA GLU A 213 -9.13 -0.79 -15.46
C GLU A 213 -9.23 -1.21 -13.98
N GLU A 214 -8.38 -2.14 -13.52
CA GLU A 214 -8.31 -2.55 -12.11
C GLU A 214 -7.73 -1.44 -11.23
N VAL A 215 -6.77 -0.69 -11.74
CA VAL A 215 -6.22 0.51 -11.07
C VAL A 215 -7.32 1.55 -10.87
N THR A 216 -8.03 1.90 -11.95
CA THR A 216 -9.12 2.89 -11.89
C THR A 216 -10.24 2.48 -10.94
N GLU A 217 -10.57 1.19 -10.89
CA GLU A 217 -11.57 0.67 -9.96
C GLU A 217 -11.10 0.80 -8.51
N MET A 218 -9.82 0.47 -8.24
CA MET A 218 -9.23 0.60 -6.91
C MET A 218 -9.21 2.06 -6.45
N GLU A 219 -8.81 3.00 -7.30
CA GLU A 219 -8.81 4.44 -7.02
C GLU A 219 -10.21 4.99 -6.67
N ARG A 220 -11.26 4.44 -7.30
CA ARG A 220 -12.64 4.86 -7.05
C ARG A 220 -13.24 4.26 -5.78
N THR A 221 -12.79 3.09 -5.38
CA THR A 221 -13.42 2.30 -4.30
C THR A 221 -12.68 2.41 -2.97
N VAL A 222 -11.38 2.75 -2.99
CA VAL A 222 -10.54 2.77 -1.79
C VAL A 222 -10.28 4.20 -1.33
N LYS A 223 -10.51 4.46 -0.05
CA LYS A 223 -10.08 5.70 0.62
C LYS A 223 -8.65 5.52 1.15
N GLY A 224 -7.69 5.72 0.31
CA GLY A 224 -6.26 5.55 0.60
C GLY A 224 -5.43 6.02 -0.58
N GLU A 225 -4.14 5.88 -0.45
CA GLU A 225 -3.22 6.19 -1.53
C GLU A 225 -3.12 4.97 -2.46
N VAL A 226 -3.44 5.15 -3.74
CA VAL A 226 -3.28 4.12 -4.77
C VAL A 226 -2.09 4.48 -5.63
N VAL A 227 -1.09 3.61 -5.66
CA VAL A 227 0.14 3.76 -6.45
C VAL A 227 0.21 2.58 -7.41
N ALA A 228 0.37 2.83 -8.69
CA ALA A 228 0.32 1.78 -9.69
C ALA A 228 1.44 1.91 -10.73
N SER A 229 1.88 0.77 -11.21
CA SER A 229 2.63 0.61 -12.45
C SER A 229 2.00 -0.51 -13.25
N THR A 230 1.36 -0.13 -14.37
CA THR A 230 0.51 -1.02 -15.16
C THR A 230 1.31 -1.95 -16.08
N PHE A 231 0.68 -3.00 -16.59
CA PHE A 231 1.35 -4.08 -17.35
C PHE A 231 2.04 -3.61 -18.66
N ASP A 232 1.65 -2.46 -19.19
CA ASP A 232 2.24 -1.83 -20.38
C ASP A 232 3.54 -1.08 -20.09
N GLU A 233 3.90 -0.91 -18.80
CA GLU A 233 5.13 -0.26 -18.40
C GLU A 233 6.31 -1.25 -18.28
N PRO A 234 7.57 -0.79 -18.49
CA PRO A 234 8.74 -1.66 -18.37
C PRO A 234 9.01 -2.08 -16.90
N ALA A 235 9.60 -3.26 -16.71
CA ALA A 235 9.92 -3.83 -15.41
C ALA A 235 10.72 -2.88 -14.49
N ALA A 236 11.59 -2.04 -15.06
CA ALA A 236 12.36 -1.04 -14.29
C ALA A 236 11.46 -0.02 -13.57
N ARG A 237 10.32 0.36 -14.18
CA ARG A 237 9.32 1.23 -13.53
C ARG A 237 8.61 0.54 -12.38
N HIS A 238 8.24 -0.73 -12.53
CA HIS A 238 7.65 -1.51 -11.44
C HIS A 238 8.55 -1.53 -10.20
N VAL A 239 9.84 -1.74 -10.42
CA VAL A 239 10.85 -1.72 -9.35
C VAL A 239 10.97 -0.34 -8.72
N GLN A 240 11.09 0.72 -9.53
CA GLN A 240 11.26 2.10 -9.04
C GLN A 240 10.06 2.55 -8.19
N VAL A 241 8.84 2.28 -8.66
CA VAL A 241 7.60 2.60 -7.93
C VAL A 241 7.56 1.87 -6.59
N ALA A 242 7.86 0.57 -6.58
CA ALA A 242 7.87 -0.21 -5.34
C ALA A 242 8.94 0.28 -4.35
N GLU A 243 10.13 0.64 -4.83
CA GLU A 243 11.20 1.19 -3.97
C GLU A 243 10.80 2.55 -3.38
N MET A 244 10.15 3.43 -4.14
CA MET A 244 9.66 4.69 -3.62
C MET A 244 8.57 4.50 -2.54
N VAL A 245 7.64 3.57 -2.75
CA VAL A 245 6.59 3.27 -1.78
C VAL A 245 7.14 2.71 -0.48
N ILE A 246 8.09 1.76 -0.54
CA ILE A 246 8.65 1.19 0.69
C ILE A 246 9.51 2.20 1.45
N GLU A 247 10.27 3.06 0.77
CA GLU A 247 11.03 4.11 1.44
C GLU A 247 10.09 5.15 2.09
N LYS A 248 9.01 5.55 1.40
CA LYS A 248 7.98 6.40 2.01
C LYS A 248 7.38 5.76 3.27
N ALA A 249 6.98 4.50 3.19
CA ALA A 249 6.42 3.78 4.33
C ALA A 249 7.38 3.74 5.52
N LYS A 250 8.67 3.46 5.29
CA LYS A 250 9.69 3.50 6.34
C LYS A 250 9.84 4.88 6.97
N ARG A 251 9.84 5.95 6.17
CA ARG A 251 9.92 7.33 6.70
C ARG A 251 8.71 7.66 7.59
N LEU A 252 7.50 7.26 7.19
CA LEU A 252 6.30 7.46 8.00
C LEU A 252 6.39 6.69 9.33
N VAL A 253 6.89 5.45 9.33
CA VAL A 253 7.08 4.67 10.57
C VAL A 253 8.13 5.30 11.49
N GLU A 254 9.21 5.88 10.97
CA GLU A 254 10.18 6.66 11.75
C GLU A 254 9.52 7.84 12.51
N HIS A 255 8.39 8.33 11.98
CA HIS A 255 7.54 9.36 12.59
C HIS A 255 6.37 8.77 13.39
N ARG A 256 6.44 7.50 13.77
CA ARG A 256 5.45 6.77 14.60
C ARG A 256 4.08 6.61 13.96
N HIS A 257 3.97 6.70 12.65
CA HIS A 257 2.72 6.39 11.94
C HIS A 257 2.56 4.89 11.77
N ASP A 258 1.32 4.43 11.83
CA ASP A 258 0.95 3.08 11.43
C ASP A 258 0.67 3.06 9.93
N VAL A 259 1.46 2.30 9.19
CA VAL A 259 1.35 2.21 7.73
C VAL A 259 0.90 0.82 7.32
N VAL A 260 -0.06 0.74 6.42
CA VAL A 260 -0.53 -0.51 5.84
C VAL A 260 -0.33 -0.47 4.33
N ILE A 261 0.44 -1.42 3.80
CA ILE A 261 0.63 -1.63 2.36
C ILE A 261 -0.15 -2.87 1.93
N LEU A 262 -1.08 -2.71 0.98
CA LEU A 262 -1.70 -3.81 0.27
C LEU A 262 -1.02 -3.93 -1.09
N LEU A 263 -0.24 -4.99 -1.31
CA LEU A 263 0.56 -5.18 -2.53
C LEU A 263 -0.09 -6.21 -3.45
N ASP A 264 -0.43 -5.83 -4.64
CA ASP A 264 -0.85 -6.71 -5.72
C ASP A 264 0.10 -6.59 -6.93
N SER A 265 1.02 -7.50 -7.16
CA SER A 265 1.36 -8.70 -6.41
C SER A 265 2.86 -8.82 -6.14
N ILE A 266 3.24 -9.51 -5.07
CA ILE A 266 4.65 -9.81 -4.78
C ILE A 266 5.26 -10.71 -5.86
N THR A 267 4.47 -11.59 -6.46
CA THR A 267 4.91 -12.45 -7.57
C THR A 267 5.36 -11.63 -8.78
N ARG A 268 4.56 -10.64 -9.17
CA ARG A 268 4.88 -9.77 -10.31
C ARG A 268 6.03 -8.82 -10.00
N LEU A 269 6.09 -8.31 -8.77
CA LEU A 269 7.24 -7.52 -8.31
C LEU A 269 8.53 -8.33 -8.34
N ALA A 270 8.52 -9.59 -7.89
CA ALA A 270 9.67 -10.47 -7.95
C ALA A 270 10.09 -10.79 -9.39
N ARG A 271 9.15 -10.97 -10.32
CA ARG A 271 9.43 -11.11 -11.76
C ARG A 271 10.10 -9.86 -12.33
N ALA A 272 9.62 -8.67 -11.97
CA ALA A 272 10.20 -7.40 -12.40
C ALA A 272 11.65 -7.27 -11.93
N TYR A 273 11.94 -7.59 -10.68
CA TYR A 273 13.31 -7.62 -10.16
C TYR A 273 14.18 -8.64 -10.89
N ASN A 274 13.65 -9.83 -11.19
CA ASN A 274 14.39 -10.85 -11.96
C ASN A 274 14.77 -10.38 -13.37
N THR A 275 13.94 -9.52 -13.96
CA THR A 275 14.22 -8.93 -15.28
C THR A 275 15.26 -7.81 -15.22
N VAL A 276 15.26 -7.01 -14.16
CA VAL A 276 16.08 -5.78 -14.05
C VAL A 276 17.47 -6.06 -13.48
N ILE A 277 17.61 -7.08 -12.65
CA ILE A 277 18.90 -7.36 -11.99
C ILE A 277 19.95 -7.84 -13.00
N PRO A 278 21.21 -7.39 -12.89
CA PRO A 278 22.28 -7.99 -13.67
C PRO A 278 22.40 -9.48 -13.40
N THR A 279 22.55 -10.28 -14.43
CA THR A 279 22.66 -11.76 -14.30
C THR A 279 23.85 -12.16 -13.45
N SER A 280 23.60 -12.94 -12.39
CA SER A 280 24.64 -13.48 -11.51
C SER A 280 25.40 -14.67 -12.14
N GLY A 281 24.90 -15.22 -13.23
CA GLY A 281 25.36 -16.48 -13.83
C GLY A 281 24.89 -17.74 -13.09
N LYS A 282 24.14 -17.58 -11.98
CA LYS A 282 23.54 -18.69 -11.21
C LYS A 282 22.03 -18.58 -11.26
N VAL A 283 21.41 -19.45 -12.04
CA VAL A 283 19.95 -19.50 -12.22
C VAL A 283 19.39 -20.66 -11.39
N LEU A 284 18.43 -20.36 -10.53
CA LEU A 284 17.65 -21.32 -9.76
C LEU A 284 16.59 -21.99 -10.64
N THR A 285 15.94 -23.04 -10.10
CA THR A 285 14.78 -23.66 -10.73
C THR A 285 13.74 -22.60 -11.13
N GLY A 286 13.08 -22.77 -12.28
CA GLY A 286 12.09 -21.82 -12.77
C GLY A 286 12.64 -20.55 -13.42
N GLY A 287 13.97 -20.44 -13.65
CA GLY A 287 14.55 -19.29 -14.33
C GLY A 287 14.75 -18.07 -13.44
N VAL A 288 14.79 -18.23 -12.13
CA VAL A 288 15.00 -17.14 -11.16
C VAL A 288 16.51 -16.97 -10.93
N ASP A 289 17.05 -15.76 -11.13
CA ASP A 289 18.43 -15.45 -10.75
C ASP A 289 18.61 -15.54 -9.22
N ALA A 290 19.74 -16.07 -8.78
CA ALA A 290 20.01 -16.28 -7.36
C ALA A 290 19.92 -15.00 -6.49
N ASN A 291 20.16 -13.82 -7.09
CA ASN A 291 20.12 -12.53 -6.42
C ASN A 291 18.76 -11.80 -6.59
N ALA A 292 17.90 -12.27 -7.49
CA ALA A 292 16.68 -11.55 -7.88
C ALA A 292 15.70 -11.36 -6.72
N LEU A 293 15.61 -12.32 -5.81
CA LEU A 293 14.63 -12.29 -4.72
C LEU A 293 15.09 -11.52 -3.47
N GLN A 294 16.35 -11.07 -3.41
CA GLN A 294 16.85 -10.36 -2.23
C GLN A 294 16.09 -9.06 -1.96
N ARG A 295 15.90 -8.22 -2.98
CA ARG A 295 15.19 -6.93 -2.83
C ARG A 295 13.71 -7.11 -2.53
N PRO A 296 12.94 -7.95 -3.26
CA PRO A 296 11.56 -8.27 -2.90
C PRO A 296 11.42 -8.84 -1.47
N LYS A 297 12.36 -9.70 -1.03
CA LYS A 297 12.37 -10.18 0.36
C LYS A 297 12.62 -9.09 1.38
N ARG A 298 13.49 -8.13 1.08
CA ARG A 298 13.70 -6.94 1.94
C ARG A 298 12.47 -6.06 1.99
N PHE A 299 11.79 -5.86 0.85
CA PHE A 299 10.52 -5.15 0.80
C PHE A 299 9.50 -5.81 1.74
N TYR A 300 9.19 -7.08 1.51
CA TYR A 300 8.21 -7.82 2.30
C TYR A 300 8.64 -8.00 3.76
N GLY A 301 9.92 -8.25 3.99
CA GLY A 301 10.52 -8.42 5.32
C GLY A 301 10.61 -7.11 6.13
N ALA A 302 10.34 -5.95 5.53
CA ALA A 302 10.29 -4.68 6.27
C ALA A 302 9.08 -4.61 7.20
N ALA A 303 8.01 -5.38 6.95
CA ALA A 303 6.83 -5.42 7.80
C ALA A 303 7.15 -5.83 9.24
N ARG A 304 6.83 -4.95 10.19
CA ARG A 304 7.06 -5.11 11.62
C ARG A 304 6.23 -4.15 12.45
N ASN A 305 5.90 -4.53 13.66
CA ASN A 305 5.51 -3.61 14.71
C ASN A 305 6.78 -3.09 15.40
N VAL A 306 6.75 -1.91 15.99
CA VAL A 306 7.92 -1.20 16.50
C VAL A 306 7.71 -0.75 17.94
N GLU A 307 8.70 -0.99 18.80
CA GLU A 307 8.64 -0.65 20.22
C GLU A 307 8.60 0.87 20.44
N GLU A 308 9.31 1.64 19.62
CA GLU A 308 9.39 3.10 19.68
C GLU A 308 8.09 3.78 19.21
N GLY A 309 7.14 3.03 18.69
CA GLY A 309 5.86 3.46 18.15
C GLY A 309 5.80 3.45 16.63
N GLY A 310 4.58 3.29 16.11
CA GLY A 310 4.33 3.06 14.69
C GLY A 310 4.47 1.61 14.27
N SER A 311 4.00 1.29 13.10
CA SER A 311 4.07 -0.06 12.53
C SER A 311 4.06 -0.04 11.01
N LEU A 312 4.64 -1.06 10.40
CA LEU A 312 4.53 -1.33 8.97
C LEU A 312 3.87 -2.70 8.76
N THR A 313 2.64 -2.68 8.28
CA THR A 313 1.89 -3.88 7.88
C THR A 313 1.99 -4.06 6.37
N ILE A 314 2.32 -5.26 5.90
CA ILE A 314 2.32 -5.57 4.46
C ILE A 314 1.48 -6.82 4.24
N MET A 315 0.38 -6.66 3.49
CA MET A 315 -0.44 -7.76 2.99
C MET A 315 -0.21 -7.88 1.49
N ALA A 316 0.51 -8.90 1.07
CA ALA A 316 0.89 -9.08 -0.32
C ALA A 316 0.16 -10.27 -0.95
N THR A 317 -0.32 -10.11 -2.19
CA THR A 317 -0.85 -11.25 -2.95
C THR A 317 0.28 -12.04 -3.57
N ALA A 318 0.19 -13.38 -3.46
CA ALA A 318 1.07 -14.32 -4.13
C ALA A 318 0.26 -15.18 -5.10
N LEU A 319 0.70 -15.23 -6.35
CA LEU A 319 0.02 -15.98 -7.40
C LEU A 319 0.52 -17.43 -7.41
N ILE A 320 -0.41 -18.38 -7.42
CA ILE A 320 -0.16 -19.82 -7.52
C ILE A 320 -0.99 -20.42 -8.66
N ASP A 321 -0.68 -21.65 -9.06
CA ASP A 321 -1.41 -22.39 -10.11
C ASP A 321 -1.51 -21.63 -11.44
N THR A 322 -0.49 -20.84 -11.75
CA THR A 322 -0.41 -20.04 -13.00
C THR A 322 0.14 -20.85 -14.18
N GLY A 323 0.64 -22.06 -13.93
CA GLY A 323 1.40 -22.86 -14.87
C GLY A 323 2.87 -22.44 -15.03
N SER A 324 3.32 -21.41 -14.30
CA SER A 324 4.70 -20.91 -14.32
C SER A 324 5.52 -21.48 -13.16
N LYS A 325 6.57 -22.25 -13.47
CA LYS A 325 7.52 -22.75 -12.46
C LYS A 325 8.22 -21.60 -11.71
N MET A 326 8.38 -20.44 -12.33
CA MET A 326 8.93 -19.24 -11.69
C MET A 326 8.04 -18.80 -10.51
N ASP A 327 6.73 -18.79 -10.70
CA ASP A 327 5.77 -18.38 -9.67
C ASP A 327 5.77 -19.34 -8.49
N ASP A 328 5.89 -20.63 -8.76
CA ASP A 328 6.00 -21.66 -7.71
C ASP A 328 7.24 -21.43 -6.85
N VAL A 329 8.39 -21.16 -7.47
CA VAL A 329 9.63 -20.84 -6.75
C VAL A 329 9.47 -19.54 -5.95
N ILE A 330 8.92 -18.49 -6.54
CA ILE A 330 8.68 -17.22 -5.85
C ILE A 330 7.77 -17.45 -4.63
N TYR A 331 6.66 -18.16 -4.79
CA TYR A 331 5.75 -18.44 -3.69
C TYR A 331 6.44 -19.19 -2.55
N GLU A 332 7.19 -20.28 -2.83
CA GLU A 332 7.89 -21.04 -1.80
C GLU A 332 8.94 -20.20 -1.05
N GLU A 333 9.60 -19.26 -1.73
CA GLU A 333 10.58 -18.36 -1.12
C GLU A 333 9.96 -17.32 -0.18
N PHE A 334 8.69 -16.92 -0.41
CA PHE A 334 7.98 -15.96 0.44
C PHE A 334 7.14 -16.60 1.54
N LYS A 335 6.62 -17.81 1.32
CA LYS A 335 5.79 -18.58 2.26
C LYS A 335 6.43 -18.70 3.66
N GLY A 336 7.72 -19.00 3.73
CA GLY A 336 8.44 -19.09 5.01
C GLY A 336 8.73 -17.77 5.70
N THR A 337 8.56 -16.64 5.00
CA THR A 337 8.89 -15.29 5.51
C THR A 337 7.69 -14.64 6.20
N GLY A 338 6.46 -14.99 5.80
CA GLY A 338 5.22 -14.46 6.35
C GLY A 338 4.89 -15.00 7.75
N ASN A 339 4.03 -14.25 8.46
CA ASN A 339 3.45 -14.67 9.74
C ASN A 339 1.92 -14.66 9.75
N ASN A 340 1.31 -14.47 8.57
CA ASN A 340 -0.13 -14.61 8.31
C ASN A 340 -0.30 -15.10 6.88
N GLU A 341 -1.20 -16.04 6.67
CA GLU A 341 -1.53 -16.55 5.34
C GLU A 341 -3.06 -16.66 5.19
N ILE A 342 -3.58 -16.12 4.09
CA ILE A 342 -4.96 -16.24 3.66
C ILE A 342 -4.94 -16.95 2.30
N HIS A 343 -5.44 -18.17 2.26
CA HIS A 343 -5.48 -18.97 1.05
C HIS A 343 -6.84 -18.85 0.37
N LEU A 344 -6.86 -18.41 -0.89
CA LEU A 344 -8.02 -18.53 -1.77
C LEU A 344 -7.98 -19.88 -2.51
N ASP A 345 -9.14 -20.48 -2.75
CA ASP A 345 -9.27 -21.78 -3.41
C ASP A 345 -10.16 -21.65 -4.65
N ARG A 346 -9.62 -22.05 -5.80
CA ARG A 346 -10.32 -22.02 -7.07
C ARG A 346 -11.55 -22.94 -7.09
N ARG A 347 -11.48 -24.11 -6.42
CA ARG A 347 -12.61 -25.07 -6.36
C ARG A 347 -13.82 -24.49 -5.63
N ILE A 348 -13.58 -23.68 -4.58
CA ILE A 348 -14.62 -22.95 -3.85
C ILE A 348 -15.23 -21.88 -4.75
N ALA A 349 -14.38 -21.11 -5.47
CA ALA A 349 -14.84 -20.08 -6.40
C ALA A 349 -15.65 -20.65 -7.59
N GLU A 350 -15.25 -21.80 -8.14
CA GLU A 350 -15.95 -22.49 -9.22
C GLU A 350 -17.38 -22.92 -8.81
N LYS A 351 -17.60 -23.22 -7.53
CA LYS A 351 -18.93 -23.44 -6.95
C LYS A 351 -19.71 -22.17 -6.62
N ARG A 352 -19.18 -20.99 -6.95
CA ARG A 352 -19.78 -19.67 -6.66
C ARG A 352 -19.98 -19.39 -5.17
N ILE A 353 -19.15 -20.01 -4.31
CA ILE A 353 -19.10 -19.74 -2.89
C ILE A 353 -18.06 -18.62 -2.67
N PHE A 354 -18.51 -17.46 -2.14
CA PHE A 354 -17.64 -16.29 -1.89
C PHE A 354 -17.88 -15.74 -0.48
N PRO A 355 -16.77 -15.31 0.21
CA PRO A 355 -15.38 -15.33 -0.25
C PRO A 355 -14.83 -16.76 -0.38
N ALA A 356 -14.03 -17.00 -1.41
CA ALA A 356 -13.49 -18.33 -1.70
C ALA A 356 -12.24 -18.63 -0.84
N ILE A 357 -12.35 -18.44 0.48
CA ILE A 357 -11.25 -18.64 1.44
C ILE A 357 -11.18 -20.11 1.84
N ASN A 358 -10.01 -20.71 1.70
CA ASN A 358 -9.71 -22.02 2.26
C ASN A 358 -9.43 -21.84 3.76
N ILE A 359 -10.39 -22.25 4.58
CA ILE A 359 -10.38 -22.01 6.02
C ILE A 359 -9.29 -22.83 6.72
N ASN A 360 -9.11 -24.08 6.30
CA ASN A 360 -8.16 -25.01 6.92
C ASN A 360 -6.68 -24.65 6.64
N ARG A 361 -6.42 -23.94 5.54
CA ARG A 361 -5.07 -23.51 5.15
C ARG A 361 -4.73 -22.09 5.58
N SER A 362 -5.71 -21.30 6.00
CA SER A 362 -5.52 -19.91 6.41
C SER A 362 -5.27 -19.81 7.92
N GLY A 363 -4.44 -18.84 8.32
CA GLY A 363 -4.16 -18.63 9.73
C GLY A 363 -3.10 -17.56 10.00
N THR A 364 -2.99 -17.18 11.27
CA THR A 364 -2.02 -16.20 11.77
C THR A 364 -1.14 -16.82 12.85
N ARG A 365 0.16 -16.62 12.75
CA ARG A 365 1.10 -17.00 13.82
C ARG A 365 0.99 -16.00 14.97
N ARG A 366 1.00 -16.50 16.21
CA ARG A 366 0.92 -15.69 17.42
C ARG A 366 -0.37 -14.85 17.50
N GLU A 367 -1.49 -15.43 17.02
CA GLU A 367 -2.80 -14.77 17.07
C GLU A 367 -3.26 -14.41 18.48
N GLU A 368 -2.73 -15.09 19.50
CA GLU A 368 -2.96 -14.82 20.91
C GLU A 368 -2.48 -13.42 21.36
N LEU A 369 -1.57 -12.79 20.61
CA LEU A 369 -1.10 -11.44 20.91
C LEU A 369 -2.04 -10.33 20.44
N ILE A 370 -2.93 -10.65 19.48
CA ILE A 370 -3.85 -9.70 18.84
C ILE A 370 -5.33 -10.04 19.05
N THR A 371 -5.62 -11.08 19.84
CA THR A 371 -6.99 -11.53 20.10
C THR A 371 -7.17 -11.72 21.60
N ASP A 372 -8.29 -11.25 22.14
CA ASP A 372 -8.59 -11.47 23.55
C ASP A 372 -8.83 -12.96 23.84
N GLU A 373 -8.55 -13.39 25.07
CA GLU A 373 -8.59 -14.79 25.47
C GLU A 373 -9.96 -15.44 25.26
N ALA A 374 -11.05 -14.73 25.54
CA ALA A 374 -12.40 -15.24 25.40
C ALA A 374 -12.80 -15.45 23.93
N ALA A 375 -12.40 -14.55 23.03
CA ALA A 375 -12.59 -14.71 21.60
C ALA A 375 -11.69 -15.83 21.04
N LEU A 376 -10.43 -15.90 21.49
CA LEU A 376 -9.47 -16.91 21.08
C LEU A 376 -9.96 -18.34 21.36
N GLN A 377 -10.50 -18.58 22.57
CA GLN A 377 -11.08 -19.88 22.93
C GLN A 377 -12.21 -20.28 21.98
N LYS A 378 -13.10 -19.33 21.62
CA LYS A 378 -14.20 -19.58 20.68
C LYS A 378 -13.72 -19.83 19.27
N MET A 379 -12.70 -19.09 18.81
CA MET A 379 -12.05 -19.34 17.51
C MET A 379 -11.45 -20.75 17.46
N TRP A 380 -10.84 -21.21 18.51
CA TRP A 380 -10.30 -22.58 18.58
C TRP A 380 -11.39 -23.66 18.57
N ILE A 381 -12.51 -23.43 19.26
CA ILE A 381 -13.67 -24.33 19.20
C ILE A 381 -14.22 -24.38 17.78
N LEU A 382 -14.36 -23.21 17.14
CA LEU A 382 -14.82 -23.12 15.76
C LEU A 382 -13.90 -23.88 14.79
N ARG A 383 -12.59 -23.73 14.92
CA ARG A 383 -11.62 -24.46 14.09
C ARG A 383 -11.71 -25.97 14.30
N LYS A 384 -11.91 -26.45 15.54
CA LYS A 384 -12.11 -27.89 15.80
C LYS A 384 -13.35 -28.46 15.11
N ILE A 385 -14.41 -27.65 14.96
CA ILE A 385 -15.63 -28.03 14.24
C ILE A 385 -15.36 -28.08 12.72
N LEU A 386 -14.59 -27.14 12.18
CA LEU A 386 -14.33 -26.98 10.76
C LEU A 386 -13.26 -27.95 10.23
N GLN A 387 -12.25 -28.29 11.05
CA GLN A 387 -11.11 -29.11 10.67
C GLN A 387 -11.46 -30.47 10.02
N PRO A 388 -12.45 -31.25 10.49
CA PRO A 388 -12.80 -32.52 9.87
C PRO A 388 -13.57 -32.38 8.57
N MET A 389 -14.04 -31.20 8.21
CA MET A 389 -14.76 -30.91 6.98
C MET A 389 -13.80 -30.74 5.80
N ASP A 390 -14.22 -31.12 4.59
CA ASP A 390 -13.49 -30.75 3.39
C ASP A 390 -13.54 -29.23 3.17
N ASP A 391 -12.57 -28.71 2.39
CA ASP A 391 -12.36 -27.27 2.23
C ASP A 391 -13.61 -26.51 1.74
N ILE A 392 -14.39 -27.13 0.87
CA ILE A 392 -15.60 -26.53 0.29
C ILE A 392 -16.72 -26.48 1.33
N THR A 393 -16.97 -27.62 1.98
CA THR A 393 -18.00 -27.75 3.01
C THR A 393 -17.68 -26.84 4.20
N ALA A 394 -16.42 -26.72 4.60
CA ALA A 394 -16.01 -25.84 5.70
C ALA A 394 -16.28 -24.36 5.37
N ALA A 395 -15.97 -23.93 4.14
CA ALA A 395 -16.24 -22.56 3.70
C ALA A 395 -17.74 -22.27 3.65
N GLU A 396 -18.53 -23.15 3.05
CA GLU A 396 -19.99 -23.03 2.94
C GLU A 396 -20.66 -22.98 4.32
N PHE A 397 -20.29 -23.92 5.19
CA PHE A 397 -20.78 -24.00 6.57
C PHE A 397 -20.50 -22.69 7.34
N LEU A 398 -19.27 -22.17 7.30
CA LEU A 398 -18.94 -20.96 8.02
C LEU A 398 -19.68 -19.73 7.49
N ILE A 399 -19.77 -19.58 6.15
CA ILE A 399 -20.52 -18.51 5.53
C ILE A 399 -22.00 -18.55 5.96
N ASP A 400 -22.64 -19.71 5.88
CA ASP A 400 -24.06 -19.86 6.22
C ASP A 400 -24.33 -19.63 7.70
N ARG A 401 -23.38 -20.01 8.57
CA ARG A 401 -23.47 -19.74 10.01
C ARG A 401 -23.30 -18.26 10.35
N LEU A 402 -22.52 -17.51 9.57
CA LEU A 402 -22.30 -16.08 9.81
C LEU A 402 -23.40 -15.18 9.22
N LYS A 403 -24.09 -15.60 8.16
CA LYS A 403 -25.15 -14.81 7.48
C LYS A 403 -26.25 -14.29 8.41
N PRO A 404 -26.79 -15.06 9.39
CA PRO A 404 -27.86 -14.60 10.27
C PRO A 404 -27.46 -13.48 11.24
N PHE A 405 -26.17 -13.30 11.47
CA PHE A 405 -25.61 -12.37 12.45
C PHE A 405 -24.99 -11.16 11.77
N LYS A 406 -25.07 -10.00 12.39
CA LYS A 406 -24.43 -8.78 11.91
C LYS A 406 -22.96 -8.67 12.38
N THR A 407 -22.67 -9.23 13.56
CA THR A 407 -21.35 -9.12 14.19
C THR A 407 -20.82 -10.47 14.65
N ILE A 408 -19.51 -10.58 14.75
CA ILE A 408 -18.82 -11.75 15.35
C ILE A 408 -19.24 -11.93 16.82
N LYS A 409 -19.50 -10.84 17.52
CA LYS A 409 -19.96 -10.88 18.91
C LYS A 409 -21.31 -11.58 19.03
N GLU A 410 -22.29 -11.21 18.20
CA GLU A 410 -23.60 -11.87 18.15
C GLU A 410 -23.48 -13.36 17.79
N PHE A 411 -22.64 -13.69 16.82
CA PHE A 411 -22.34 -15.06 16.45
C PHE A 411 -21.75 -15.85 17.62
N PHE A 412 -20.79 -15.29 18.33
CA PHE A 412 -20.19 -15.93 19.51
C PHE A 412 -21.15 -16.07 20.69
N GLU A 413 -22.12 -15.20 20.84
CA GLU A 413 -23.18 -15.32 21.86
C GLU A 413 -24.13 -16.48 21.53
N ALA A 414 -24.46 -16.67 20.25
CA ALA A 414 -25.26 -17.80 19.78
C ALA A 414 -24.56 -19.16 19.93
N MET A 415 -23.23 -19.20 19.85
CA MET A 415 -22.46 -20.44 20.08
C MET A 415 -22.48 -20.92 21.55
N LYS A 416 -22.95 -20.11 22.49
CA LYS A 416 -23.08 -20.50 23.92
C LYS A 416 -24.34 -21.26 24.22
N LYS A 417 -25.30 -21.29 23.29
CA LYS A 417 -26.57 -22.03 23.37
C LYS A 417 -26.48 -23.34 22.58
#